data_4931156b89c0dca308127bbb4128e4ca
#
_entry.id   4931156b89c0dca308127bbb4128e4ca
#
_cell.length_a   1.000
_cell.length_b   1.000
_cell.length_c   1.000
_cell.angle_alpha   90.00
_cell.angle_beta   90.00
_cell.angle_gamma   90.00
#
_symmetry.space_group_name_H-M   'P 1'
#
loop_
_entity.id
_entity.type
_entity.pdbx_description
1 polymer ?
#
loop_
_entity_poly.entity_id
_entity_poly.type
_entity_poly.pdbx_seq_one_letter_code
_entity_poly.pdbx_strand_id
1 'polypeptide(L)'
;LNNVSTSGMVTNAELAVQVAFGKRVGTASINEFDDASLERVVRRAEDLARLAPENPEFMPIIGKQDYTPSPTFSESTAAIDPEFRARVAADSIAPCRGHGLVAAGFLEDSRGFIAIANSKGNFGYQRTTSFDYTCTVRTEDGRGSGWVGRNLKDAADFRAEQEIEIAKRKAIESAEAKALEPGKYTVILEPAAAAGLISFMMNFFD
;
A
#
# COMPACT_ATOMS: atom_id res chain seq x y z
N LEU A 1 -25.49 5.82 3.22
CA LEU A 1 -24.97 4.98 2.15
C LEU A 1 -24.75 5.83 0.90
N ASN A 2 -23.80 5.44 0.04
CA ASN A 2 -23.43 6.20 -1.17
C ASN A 2 -22.98 7.65 -0.88
N ASN A 3 -22.20 7.84 0.17
CA ASN A 3 -21.60 9.12 0.57
C ASN A 3 -20.17 8.91 1.04
N VAL A 4 -19.32 9.94 0.88
CA VAL A 4 -18.00 9.97 1.50
C VAL A 4 -18.16 10.03 3.01
N SER A 5 -17.61 9.07 3.74
CA SER A 5 -17.69 8.98 5.20
C SER A 5 -16.45 9.55 5.89
N THR A 6 -15.30 9.45 5.26
CA THR A 6 -14.01 9.86 5.85
C THR A 6 -13.10 10.38 4.75
N SER A 7 -12.38 11.44 5.03
CA SER A 7 -11.30 11.96 4.19
C SER A 7 -10.24 12.58 5.09
N GLY A 8 -8.98 12.37 4.76
CA GLY A 8 -7.86 12.91 5.53
C GLY A 8 -6.54 12.79 4.79
N MET A 9 -5.53 13.42 5.36
CA MET A 9 -4.15 13.33 4.89
C MET A 9 -3.25 13.14 6.11
N VAL A 10 -2.30 12.23 6.02
CA VAL A 10 -1.28 11.99 7.02
C VAL A 10 0.08 12.19 6.38
N THR A 11 0.96 12.91 7.06
CA THR A 11 2.37 13.05 6.67
C THR A 11 3.22 12.57 7.84
N ASN A 12 4.12 11.64 7.57
CA ASN A 12 5.07 11.15 8.55
C ASN A 12 6.44 10.99 7.90
N ALA A 13 7.49 11.22 8.69
CA ALA A 13 8.87 10.91 8.33
C ALA A 13 9.55 10.28 9.56
N GLU A 14 10.35 9.26 9.33
CA GLU A 14 11.08 8.56 10.38
C GLU A 14 12.54 8.38 9.95
N LEU A 15 13.45 8.58 10.90
CA LEU A 15 14.85 8.21 10.78
C LEU A 15 15.13 7.05 11.74
N ALA A 16 15.58 5.92 11.20
CA ALA A 16 16.13 4.83 11.99
C ALA A 16 17.66 4.86 11.90
N VAL A 17 18.32 4.87 13.05
CA VAL A 17 19.78 4.82 13.17
C VAL A 17 20.18 3.48 13.76
N GLN A 18 21.07 2.78 13.07
CA GLN A 18 21.67 1.54 13.56
C GLN A 18 23.16 1.74 13.79
N VAL A 19 23.63 1.36 14.99
CA VAL A 19 25.04 1.40 15.38
C VAL A 19 25.51 -0.01 15.73
N ALA A 20 26.73 -0.35 15.35
CA ALA A 20 27.35 -1.62 15.71
C ALA A 20 28.71 -1.41 16.37
N PHE A 21 28.94 -2.05 17.51
CA PHE A 21 30.23 -2.21 18.17
C PHE A 21 30.63 -3.68 18.16
N GLY A 22 31.54 -4.04 17.26
CA GLY A 22 31.83 -5.44 16.99
C GLY A 22 30.59 -6.15 16.42
N LYS A 23 30.08 -7.16 17.14
CA LYS A 23 28.86 -7.90 16.80
C LYS A 23 27.61 -7.44 17.58
N ARG A 24 27.73 -6.40 18.37
CA ARG A 24 26.64 -5.85 19.17
C ARG A 24 25.96 -4.73 18.40
N VAL A 25 24.66 -4.82 18.22
CA VAL A 25 23.88 -3.90 17.38
C VAL A 25 22.81 -3.24 18.23
N GLY A 26 22.68 -1.92 18.08
CA GLY A 26 21.59 -1.13 18.64
C GLY A 26 20.90 -0.31 17.57
N THR A 27 19.59 -0.25 17.62
CA THR A 27 18.77 0.55 16.69
C THR A 27 17.85 1.46 17.47
N ALA A 28 17.77 2.71 17.07
CA ALA A 28 16.81 3.67 17.59
C ALA A 28 16.20 4.46 16.44
N SER A 29 14.95 4.89 16.58
CA SER A 29 14.26 5.71 15.58
C SER A 29 13.72 6.99 16.18
N ILE A 30 13.48 7.98 15.31
CA ILE A 30 12.95 9.30 15.66
C ILE A 30 12.20 9.89 14.47
N ASN A 31 11.21 10.72 14.74
CA ASN A 31 10.43 11.48 13.76
C ASN A 31 10.61 13.01 13.90
N GLU A 32 11.59 13.45 14.67
CA GLU A 32 12.04 14.82 14.81
C GLU A 32 13.41 14.99 14.18
N PHE A 33 13.64 16.11 13.46
CA PHE A 33 14.82 16.28 12.59
C PHE A 33 15.63 17.53 12.92
N ASP A 34 15.45 18.13 14.09
CA ASP A 34 16.37 19.14 14.61
C ASP A 34 17.70 18.51 15.09
N ASP A 35 18.76 19.31 15.15
CA ASP A 35 20.09 18.81 15.46
C ASP A 35 20.18 18.08 16.81
N ALA A 36 19.47 18.56 17.84
CA ALA A 36 19.47 17.92 19.14
C ALA A 36 18.76 16.56 19.13
N SER A 37 17.68 16.44 18.36
CA SER A 37 16.95 15.19 18.17
C SER A 37 17.77 14.18 17.37
N LEU A 38 18.46 14.64 16.33
CA LEU A 38 19.36 13.79 15.54
C LEU A 38 20.53 13.29 16.38
N GLU A 39 21.15 14.14 17.21
CA GLU A 39 22.20 13.67 18.13
C GLU A 39 21.65 12.67 19.15
N ARG A 40 20.48 12.94 19.71
CA ARG A 40 19.81 12.06 20.70
C ARG A 40 19.56 10.66 20.14
N VAL A 41 19.06 10.52 18.91
CA VAL A 41 18.79 9.21 18.34
C VAL A 41 20.09 8.42 18.09
N VAL A 42 21.17 9.08 17.67
CA VAL A 42 22.49 8.44 17.51
C VAL A 42 23.00 7.93 18.84
N ARG A 43 23.02 8.78 19.89
CA ARG A 43 23.46 8.39 21.24
C ARG A 43 22.64 7.24 21.79
N ARG A 44 21.32 7.26 21.59
CA ARG A 44 20.46 6.16 22.00
C ARG A 44 20.78 4.85 21.29
N ALA A 45 21.05 4.89 19.98
CA ALA A 45 21.46 3.70 19.22
C ALA A 45 22.82 3.16 19.70
N GLU A 46 23.78 4.05 20.03
CA GLU A 46 25.08 3.67 20.60
C GLU A 46 24.91 2.97 21.96
N ASP A 47 24.11 3.54 22.87
CA ASP A 47 23.89 2.97 24.21
C ASP A 47 23.20 1.61 24.12
N LEU A 48 22.21 1.45 23.25
CA LEU A 48 21.57 0.17 22.99
C LEU A 48 22.58 -0.86 22.44
N ALA A 49 23.45 -0.46 21.53
CA ALA A 49 24.49 -1.34 21.01
C ALA A 49 25.50 -1.81 22.07
N ARG A 50 25.88 -0.91 23.03
CA ARG A 50 26.76 -1.27 24.15
C ARG A 50 26.15 -2.30 25.09
N LEU A 51 24.82 -2.25 25.28
CA LEU A 51 24.07 -3.14 26.16
C LEU A 51 23.62 -4.45 25.49
N ALA A 52 23.58 -4.47 24.18
CA ALA A 52 23.10 -5.63 23.42
C ALA A 52 24.04 -6.85 23.57
N PRO A 53 23.52 -8.07 23.58
CA PRO A 53 24.35 -9.27 23.42
C PRO A 53 25.00 -9.30 22.03
N GLU A 54 26.07 -10.09 21.90
CA GLU A 54 26.67 -10.32 20.59
C GLU A 54 25.73 -11.15 19.70
N ASN A 55 25.51 -10.66 18.46
CA ASN A 55 24.75 -11.41 17.45
C ASN A 55 25.72 -12.32 16.69
N PRO A 56 25.62 -13.66 16.80
CA PRO A 56 26.49 -14.59 16.10
C PRO A 56 26.34 -14.50 14.57
N GLU A 57 25.16 -14.06 14.09
CA GLU A 57 24.84 -13.91 12.66
C GLU A 57 25.13 -12.50 12.11
N PHE A 58 25.81 -11.65 12.91
CA PHE A 58 26.13 -10.30 12.47
C PHE A 58 26.97 -10.29 11.20
N MET A 59 26.45 -9.62 10.18
CA MET A 59 27.19 -9.33 8.96
C MET A 59 27.65 -7.87 8.94
N PRO A 60 28.93 -7.60 8.59
CA PRO A 60 29.44 -6.24 8.45
C PRO A 60 28.65 -5.47 7.38
N ILE A 61 28.47 -4.17 7.62
CA ILE A 61 27.87 -3.28 6.62
C ILE A 61 28.67 -3.28 5.32
N ILE A 62 27.96 -3.27 4.20
CA ILE A 62 28.55 -3.22 2.86
C ILE A 62 29.11 -1.83 2.54
N GLY A 63 30.10 -1.75 1.65
CA GLY A 63 30.60 -0.51 1.11
C GLY A 63 29.68 0.10 0.07
N LYS A 64 30.17 1.14 -0.61
CA LYS A 64 29.45 1.82 -1.69
C LYS A 64 28.93 0.83 -2.73
N GLN A 65 27.68 0.98 -3.11
CA GLN A 65 27.01 0.21 -4.16
C GLN A 65 26.53 1.14 -5.27
N ASP A 66 26.42 0.61 -6.48
CA ASP A 66 25.75 1.26 -7.59
C ASP A 66 24.32 0.72 -7.68
N TYR A 67 23.34 1.63 -7.66
CA TYR A 67 21.93 1.28 -7.71
C TYR A 67 21.37 1.47 -9.12
N THR A 68 20.63 0.49 -9.61
CA THR A 68 19.88 0.62 -10.86
C THR A 68 18.68 1.54 -10.64
N PRO A 69 18.49 2.60 -11.44
CA PRO A 69 17.32 3.44 -11.36
C PRO A 69 16.03 2.64 -11.56
N SER A 70 15.02 2.90 -10.75
CA SER A 70 13.72 2.28 -10.86
C SER A 70 12.64 3.34 -11.02
N PRO A 71 11.72 3.23 -12.02
CA PRO A 71 10.69 4.22 -12.28
C PRO A 71 9.49 4.07 -11.32
N THR A 72 9.71 4.34 -10.05
CA THR A 72 8.71 4.16 -8.97
C THR A 72 7.96 5.42 -8.61
N PHE A 73 8.20 6.54 -9.29
CA PHE A 73 7.57 7.82 -9.02
C PHE A 73 6.85 8.38 -10.25
N SER A 74 5.64 8.88 -10.03
CA SER A 74 4.83 9.58 -11.03
C SER A 74 4.45 10.97 -10.50
N GLU A 75 4.71 12.00 -11.31
CA GLU A 75 4.35 13.39 -10.96
C GLU A 75 2.82 13.57 -10.93
N SER A 76 2.06 12.89 -11.77
CA SER A 76 0.60 12.94 -11.78
C SER A 76 0.00 12.41 -10.47
N THR A 77 0.52 11.28 -9.96
CA THR A 77 0.09 10.73 -8.66
C THR A 77 0.52 11.61 -7.50
N ALA A 78 1.75 12.15 -7.55
CA ALA A 78 2.25 13.05 -6.52
C ALA A 78 1.49 14.38 -6.42
N ALA A 79 0.80 14.77 -7.50
CA ALA A 79 0.02 15.99 -7.60
C ALA A 79 -1.47 15.82 -7.24
N ILE A 80 -1.90 14.62 -6.84
CA ILE A 80 -3.30 14.37 -6.45
C ILE A 80 -3.68 15.29 -5.28
N ASP A 81 -4.83 15.93 -5.45
CA ASP A 81 -5.42 16.87 -4.51
C ASP A 81 -6.77 16.33 -3.96
N PRO A 82 -7.37 17.00 -2.96
CA PRO A 82 -8.67 16.62 -2.44
C PRO A 82 -9.79 16.65 -3.49
N GLU A 83 -9.70 17.53 -4.49
CA GLU A 83 -10.70 17.63 -5.56
C GLU A 83 -10.68 16.40 -6.47
N PHE A 84 -9.51 15.91 -6.83
CA PHE A 84 -9.37 14.65 -7.57
C PHE A 84 -10.01 13.49 -6.82
N ARG A 85 -9.71 13.34 -5.52
CA ARG A 85 -10.30 12.30 -4.68
C ARG A 85 -11.82 12.39 -4.60
N ALA A 86 -12.35 13.62 -4.48
CA ALA A 86 -13.79 13.85 -4.46
C ALA A 86 -14.46 13.49 -5.79
N ARG A 87 -13.83 13.78 -6.93
CA ARG A 87 -14.32 13.37 -8.25
C ARG A 87 -14.37 11.85 -8.37
N VAL A 88 -13.27 11.16 -8.05
CA VAL A 88 -13.23 9.69 -8.09
C VAL A 88 -14.33 9.07 -7.23
N ALA A 89 -14.55 9.59 -6.02
CA ALA A 89 -15.64 9.13 -5.16
C ALA A 89 -17.02 9.39 -5.77
N ALA A 90 -17.23 10.58 -6.34
CA ALA A 90 -18.49 10.93 -7.00
C ALA A 90 -18.77 10.02 -8.20
N ASP A 91 -17.79 9.81 -9.07
CA ASP A 91 -17.89 8.98 -10.27
C ASP A 91 -18.10 7.49 -9.92
N SER A 92 -17.60 7.03 -8.77
CA SER A 92 -17.84 5.69 -8.25
C SER A 92 -19.25 5.53 -7.66
N ILE A 93 -19.80 6.56 -7.04
CA ILE A 93 -21.09 6.51 -6.35
C ILE A 93 -22.25 6.80 -7.29
N ALA A 94 -22.10 7.76 -8.21
CA ALA A 94 -23.18 8.22 -9.07
C ALA A 94 -23.89 7.09 -9.87
N PRO A 95 -23.18 6.13 -10.46
CA PRO A 95 -23.78 5.02 -11.20
C PRO A 95 -24.59 4.04 -10.34
N CYS A 96 -24.45 4.10 -9.01
CA CYS A 96 -25.15 3.22 -8.08
C CYS A 96 -26.44 3.87 -7.53
N ARG A 97 -26.50 5.20 -7.50
CA ARG A 97 -27.65 5.95 -6.96
C ARG A 97 -28.91 5.70 -7.78
N GLY A 98 -30.02 5.40 -7.10
CA GLY A 98 -31.33 5.18 -7.73
C GLY A 98 -31.46 3.89 -8.54
N HIS A 99 -30.47 2.99 -8.46
CA HIS A 99 -30.48 1.71 -9.17
C HIS A 99 -30.55 0.49 -8.23
N GLY A 100 -30.91 0.68 -6.97
CA GLY A 100 -30.92 -0.40 -5.97
C GLY A 100 -29.54 -0.95 -5.64
N LEU A 101 -28.50 -0.11 -5.80
CA LEU A 101 -27.12 -0.48 -5.58
C LEU A 101 -26.44 0.43 -4.55
N VAL A 102 -25.56 -0.14 -3.76
CA VAL A 102 -24.74 0.54 -2.76
C VAL A 102 -23.27 0.35 -3.10
N ALA A 103 -22.54 1.46 -3.27
CA ALA A 103 -21.10 1.47 -3.42
C ALA A 103 -20.41 1.75 -2.07
N ALA A 104 -19.39 0.98 -1.76
CA ALA A 104 -18.50 1.19 -0.62
C ALA A 104 -17.06 0.90 -1.06
N GLY A 105 -16.16 1.83 -0.84
CA GLY A 105 -14.79 1.71 -1.34
C GLY A 105 -13.81 2.52 -0.53
N PHE A 106 -12.56 2.41 -0.93
CA PHE A 106 -11.43 3.13 -0.37
C PHE A 106 -10.53 3.61 -1.51
N LEU A 107 -10.04 4.82 -1.37
CA LEU A 107 -9.05 5.41 -2.25
C LEU A 107 -7.95 5.99 -1.39
N GLU A 108 -6.73 5.58 -1.69
CA GLU A 108 -5.51 6.09 -1.09
C GLU A 108 -4.52 6.49 -2.18
N ASP A 109 -3.93 7.64 -2.03
CA ASP A 109 -2.75 8.04 -2.79
C ASP A 109 -1.61 8.30 -1.82
N SER A 110 -0.41 7.91 -2.19
CA SER A 110 0.78 8.18 -1.42
C SER A 110 1.92 8.72 -2.27
N ARG A 111 2.72 9.54 -1.64
CA ARG A 111 4.02 9.99 -2.15
C ARG A 111 5.03 9.94 -1.03
N GLY A 112 6.19 9.43 -1.30
CA GLY A 112 7.21 9.31 -0.28
C GLY A 112 8.61 9.16 -0.86
N PHE A 113 9.55 8.95 0.03
CA PHE A 113 10.91 8.60 -0.32
C PHE A 113 11.47 7.60 0.69
N ILE A 114 12.44 6.84 0.24
CA ILE A 114 13.31 6.03 1.09
C ILE A 114 14.74 6.50 0.84
N ALA A 115 15.48 6.72 1.92
CA ALA A 115 16.90 7.02 1.87
C ALA A 115 17.67 6.06 2.79
N ILE A 116 18.79 5.56 2.33
CA ILE A 116 19.71 4.77 3.14
C ILE A 116 21.11 5.36 3.03
N ALA A 117 21.84 5.39 4.13
CA ALA A 117 23.24 5.77 4.16
C ALA A 117 24.00 4.95 5.20
N ASN A 118 25.29 4.76 5.01
CA ASN A 118 26.13 4.13 6.03
C ASN A 118 27.54 4.73 6.09
N SER A 119 28.28 4.43 7.15
CA SER A 119 29.62 4.95 7.40
C SER A 119 30.71 4.47 6.41
N LYS A 120 30.39 3.51 5.52
CA LYS A 120 31.28 3.06 4.44
C LYS A 120 31.00 3.74 3.10
N GLY A 121 30.22 4.87 3.12
CA GLY A 121 29.95 5.68 1.95
C GLY A 121 28.87 5.11 1.02
N ASN A 122 28.11 4.12 1.46
CA ASN A 122 26.94 3.68 0.72
C ASN A 122 25.81 4.70 0.92
N PHE A 123 25.17 5.12 -0.17
CA PHE A 123 24.04 6.03 -0.17
C PHE A 123 23.05 5.62 -1.27
N GLY A 124 21.81 5.47 -0.91
CA GLY A 124 20.69 5.24 -1.85
C GLY A 124 19.53 6.17 -1.52
N TYR A 125 18.86 6.65 -2.56
CA TYR A 125 17.67 7.48 -2.44
C TYR A 125 16.67 7.13 -3.54
N GLN A 126 15.41 6.95 -3.17
CA GLN A 126 14.36 6.63 -4.12
C GLN A 126 13.05 7.32 -3.71
N ARG A 127 12.40 7.97 -4.68
CA ARG A 127 11.04 8.48 -4.53
C ARG A 127 10.03 7.43 -4.99
N THR A 128 8.89 7.40 -4.35
CA THR A 128 7.80 6.46 -4.67
C THR A 128 6.46 7.17 -4.69
N THR A 129 5.57 6.70 -5.54
CA THR A 129 4.15 7.02 -5.50
C THR A 129 3.34 5.75 -5.61
N SER A 130 2.18 5.71 -4.96
CA SER A 130 1.17 4.68 -5.17
C SER A 130 -0.22 5.31 -5.19
N PHE A 131 -1.10 4.67 -5.92
CA PHE A 131 -2.52 4.97 -5.99
C PHE A 131 -3.28 3.66 -5.84
N ASP A 132 -4.05 3.56 -4.78
CA ASP A 132 -4.81 2.38 -4.42
C ASP A 132 -6.30 2.70 -4.42
N TYR A 133 -7.04 1.94 -5.21
CA TYR A 133 -8.49 2.08 -5.30
C TYR A 133 -9.15 0.73 -5.13
N THR A 134 -10.13 0.66 -4.26
CA THR A 134 -11.00 -0.50 -4.13
C THR A 134 -12.45 -0.06 -4.04
N CYS A 135 -13.34 -0.80 -4.67
CA CYS A 135 -14.77 -0.56 -4.56
C CYS A 135 -15.55 -1.87 -4.58
N THR A 136 -16.48 -2.01 -3.64
CA THR A 136 -17.47 -3.06 -3.61
C THR A 136 -18.83 -2.45 -3.91
N VAL A 137 -19.53 -3.00 -4.88
CA VAL A 137 -20.94 -2.69 -5.16
C VAL A 137 -21.79 -3.85 -4.67
N ARG A 138 -22.87 -3.54 -4.00
CA ARG A 138 -23.86 -4.53 -3.54
C ARG A 138 -25.26 -4.12 -3.95
N THR A 139 -26.12 -5.11 -4.20
CA THR A 139 -27.57 -4.89 -4.27
C THR A 139 -28.10 -4.50 -2.90
N GLU A 140 -29.15 -3.66 -2.84
CA GLU A 140 -29.73 -3.21 -1.56
C GLU A 140 -30.28 -4.36 -0.72
N ASP A 141 -30.78 -5.44 -1.35
CA ASP A 141 -31.19 -6.66 -0.70
C ASP A 141 -30.07 -7.57 -0.21
N GLY A 142 -28.81 -7.18 -0.53
CA GLY A 142 -27.58 -7.86 -0.11
C GLY A 142 -27.27 -9.19 -0.81
N ARG A 143 -28.08 -9.61 -1.81
CA ARG A 143 -27.89 -10.90 -2.50
C ARG A 143 -26.74 -10.86 -3.51
N GLY A 144 -26.52 -9.72 -4.14
CA GLY A 144 -25.46 -9.53 -5.14
C GLY A 144 -24.30 -8.68 -4.62
N SER A 145 -23.09 -9.05 -5.01
CA SER A 145 -21.87 -8.32 -4.65
C SER A 145 -20.83 -8.39 -5.77
N GLY A 146 -20.24 -7.27 -6.09
CA GLY A 146 -19.13 -7.19 -7.03
C GLY A 146 -18.01 -6.33 -6.45
N TRP A 147 -16.77 -6.74 -6.65
CA TRP A 147 -15.58 -6.04 -6.17
C TRP A 147 -14.63 -5.74 -7.33
N VAL A 148 -13.95 -4.61 -7.22
CA VAL A 148 -12.85 -4.19 -8.08
C VAL A 148 -11.76 -3.56 -7.23
N GLY A 149 -10.51 -3.78 -7.63
CA GLY A 149 -9.35 -3.14 -7.01
C GLY A 149 -8.28 -2.81 -8.04
N ARG A 150 -7.59 -1.70 -7.83
CA ARG A 150 -6.44 -1.26 -8.62
C ARG A 150 -5.35 -0.75 -7.71
N ASN A 151 -4.14 -1.16 -8.02
CA ASN A 151 -2.93 -0.59 -7.44
C ASN A 151 -2.08 -0.08 -8.61
N LEU A 152 -1.86 1.22 -8.65
CA LEU A 152 -1.17 1.89 -9.76
C LEU A 152 -0.04 2.77 -9.21
N LYS A 153 1.04 2.84 -9.94
CA LYS A 153 2.09 3.84 -9.72
C LYS A 153 1.66 5.22 -10.25
N ASP A 154 0.94 5.20 -11.37
CA ASP A 154 0.49 6.39 -12.09
C ASP A 154 -1.04 6.48 -12.14
N ALA A 155 -1.60 7.44 -11.43
CA ALA A 155 -3.04 7.68 -11.39
C ALA A 155 -3.61 8.26 -12.70
N ALA A 156 -2.76 8.73 -13.63
CA ALA A 156 -3.21 9.25 -14.92
C ALA A 156 -3.94 8.19 -15.76
N ASP A 157 -3.61 6.92 -15.54
CA ASP A 157 -4.23 5.78 -16.24
C ASP A 157 -5.55 5.30 -15.60
N PHE A 158 -5.92 5.85 -14.43
CA PHE A 158 -7.11 5.44 -13.71
C PHE A 158 -8.39 6.08 -14.26
N ARG A 159 -9.46 5.28 -14.38
CA ARG A 159 -10.80 5.70 -14.81
C ARG A 159 -11.86 5.08 -13.91
N ALA A 160 -12.40 5.87 -12.98
CA ALA A 160 -13.37 5.42 -12.00
C ALA A 160 -14.63 4.81 -12.63
N GLU A 161 -15.13 5.42 -13.71
CA GLU A 161 -16.33 4.95 -14.41
C GLU A 161 -16.16 3.56 -14.98
N GLN A 162 -14.97 3.22 -15.50
CA GLN A 162 -14.70 1.88 -16.03
C GLN A 162 -14.67 0.84 -14.92
N GLU A 163 -14.05 1.17 -13.82
CA GLU A 163 -13.91 0.26 -12.68
C GLU A 163 -15.26 0.00 -11.99
N ILE A 164 -16.05 1.04 -11.79
CA ILE A 164 -17.34 0.90 -11.13
C ILE A 164 -18.33 0.08 -11.98
N GLU A 165 -18.29 0.20 -13.30
CA GLU A 165 -19.13 -0.62 -14.19
C GLU A 165 -18.78 -2.12 -14.09
N ILE A 166 -17.51 -2.48 -13.89
CA ILE A 166 -17.10 -3.86 -13.62
C ILE A 166 -17.71 -4.36 -12.31
N ALA A 167 -17.62 -3.58 -11.24
CA ALA A 167 -18.15 -3.95 -9.93
C ALA A 167 -19.70 -4.04 -9.95
N LYS A 168 -20.36 -3.11 -10.64
CA LYS A 168 -21.82 -3.12 -10.83
C LYS A 168 -22.30 -4.38 -11.56
N ARG A 169 -21.68 -4.69 -12.71
CA ARG A 169 -22.01 -5.89 -13.47
C ARG A 169 -21.89 -7.14 -12.60
N LYS A 170 -20.78 -7.30 -11.89
CA LYS A 170 -20.58 -8.42 -10.96
C LYS A 170 -21.65 -8.49 -9.86
N ALA A 171 -22.04 -7.34 -9.30
CA ALA A 171 -23.08 -7.29 -8.28
C ALA A 171 -24.44 -7.74 -8.81
N ILE A 172 -24.82 -7.28 -10.00
CA ILE A 172 -26.09 -7.65 -10.63
C ILE A 172 -26.09 -9.13 -11.02
N GLU A 173 -25.05 -9.60 -11.69
CA GLU A 173 -24.96 -10.99 -12.14
C GLU A 173 -24.89 -12.00 -10.99
N SER A 174 -24.29 -11.64 -9.86
CA SER A 174 -24.19 -12.52 -8.68
C SER A 174 -25.46 -12.56 -7.81
N ALA A 175 -26.42 -11.67 -8.03
CA ALA A 175 -27.66 -11.61 -7.23
C ALA A 175 -28.55 -12.86 -7.38
N GLU A 176 -28.44 -13.56 -8.50
CA GLU A 176 -29.19 -14.78 -8.80
C GLU A 176 -28.30 -16.04 -8.68
N ALA A 177 -27.49 -16.10 -7.63
CA ALA A 177 -26.62 -17.25 -7.37
C ALA A 177 -27.43 -18.56 -7.25
N LYS A 178 -26.92 -19.63 -7.85
CA LYS A 178 -27.53 -20.98 -7.79
C LYS A 178 -26.63 -21.90 -6.96
N ALA A 179 -27.25 -22.78 -6.18
CA ALA A 179 -26.52 -23.84 -5.52
C ALA A 179 -25.90 -24.79 -6.54
N LEU A 180 -24.67 -25.21 -6.30
CA LEU A 180 -23.99 -26.24 -7.05
C LEU A 180 -23.82 -27.49 -6.18
N GLU A 181 -24.03 -28.66 -6.77
CA GLU A 181 -23.73 -29.92 -6.10
C GLU A 181 -22.22 -30.06 -5.88
N PRO A 182 -21.78 -30.70 -4.78
CA PRO A 182 -20.36 -31.01 -4.57
C PRO A 182 -19.77 -31.78 -5.75
N GLY A 183 -18.65 -31.33 -6.29
CA GLY A 183 -18.05 -31.94 -7.47
C GLY A 183 -16.73 -31.29 -7.89
N LYS A 184 -16.19 -31.72 -9.02
CA LYS A 184 -15.01 -31.12 -9.66
C LYS A 184 -15.45 -30.18 -10.75
N TYR A 185 -14.98 -28.94 -10.68
CA TYR A 185 -15.33 -27.90 -11.62
C TYR A 185 -14.07 -27.26 -12.20
N THR A 186 -14.13 -26.88 -13.46
CA THR A 186 -13.14 -25.99 -14.06
C THR A 186 -13.46 -24.55 -13.65
N VAL A 187 -12.50 -23.86 -13.04
CA VAL A 187 -12.66 -22.49 -12.55
C VAL A 187 -11.69 -21.57 -13.24
N ILE A 188 -12.17 -20.42 -13.70
CA ILE A 188 -11.33 -19.31 -14.19
C ILE A 188 -11.27 -18.26 -13.08
N LEU A 189 -10.06 -17.98 -12.61
CA LEU A 189 -9.83 -16.96 -11.57
C LEU A 189 -9.36 -15.66 -12.24
N GLU A 190 -9.98 -14.55 -11.88
CA GLU A 190 -9.46 -13.23 -12.21
C GLU A 190 -8.09 -12.99 -11.49
N PRO A 191 -7.24 -12.10 -12.03
CA PRO A 191 -5.91 -11.85 -11.45
C PRO A 191 -5.91 -11.54 -9.95
N ALA A 192 -6.88 -10.77 -9.46
CA ALA A 192 -6.99 -10.45 -8.04
C ALA A 192 -7.29 -11.69 -7.17
N ALA A 193 -8.16 -12.59 -7.63
CA ALA A 193 -8.46 -13.84 -6.93
C ALA A 193 -7.26 -14.80 -6.96
N ALA A 194 -6.58 -14.89 -8.11
CA ALA A 194 -5.36 -15.70 -8.23
C ALA A 194 -4.23 -15.17 -7.34
N ALA A 195 -4.02 -13.84 -7.29
CA ALA A 195 -3.04 -13.20 -6.43
C ALA A 195 -3.32 -13.46 -4.94
N GLY A 196 -4.60 -13.45 -4.53
CA GLY A 196 -4.99 -13.77 -3.16
C GLY A 196 -4.59 -15.19 -2.75
N LEU A 197 -4.82 -16.18 -3.63
CA LEU A 197 -4.40 -17.56 -3.38
C LEU A 197 -2.89 -17.71 -3.33
N ILE A 198 -2.15 -17.08 -4.26
CA ILE A 198 -0.69 -17.12 -4.29
C ILE A 198 -0.11 -16.48 -3.03
N SER A 199 -0.61 -15.31 -2.64
CA SER A 199 -0.15 -14.61 -1.43
C SER A 199 -0.39 -15.45 -0.17
N PHE A 200 -1.52 -16.14 -0.08
CA PHE A 200 -1.79 -17.06 1.01
C PHE A 200 -0.80 -18.22 1.03
N MET A 201 -0.51 -18.82 -0.13
CA MET A 201 0.46 -19.92 -0.24
C MET A 201 1.88 -19.47 0.18
N MET A 202 2.29 -18.24 -0.19
CA MET A 202 3.63 -17.73 0.13
C MET A 202 3.92 -17.62 1.63
N ASN A 203 2.88 -17.53 2.48
CA ASN A 203 3.06 -17.54 3.94
C ASN A 203 3.51 -18.90 4.50
N PHE A 204 3.51 -19.95 3.67
CA PHE A 204 3.89 -21.31 4.03
C PHE A 204 5.14 -21.82 3.30
N PHE A 205 5.83 -20.94 2.59
CA PHE A 205 7.14 -21.24 2.02
C PHE A 205 8.21 -20.76 3.01
N ASP A 206 8.74 -21.70 3.80
CA ASP A 206 9.90 -21.51 4.69
C ASP A 206 11.20 -21.90 3.97
#